data_44f42c48c7bd913895b988b66e8d7cd0
#
_entry.id   44f42c48c7bd913895b988b66e8d7cd0
#
_cell.length_a   1.000
_cell.length_b   1.000
_cell.length_c   1.000
_cell.angle_alpha   90.00
_cell.angle_beta   90.00
_cell.angle_gamma   90.00
#
_symmetry.space_group_name_H-M   'P 1'
#
loop_
_entity.id
_entity.type
_entity.pdbx_description
1 polymer ?
#
loop_
_entity_poly.entity_id
_entity_poly.type
_entity_poly.pdbx_seq_one_letter_code
_entity_poly.pdbx_strand_id
1 'polypeptide(L)'
;MSKIENDRDITYVNFRKEAKYHYGVKQEEFGKMTECLDPSKMAKHKTLRSEWRRPGTWLLIREGDYDSLAINEGGRFHIYTCNQFDDEKNNGLYRHVGQDSRKLVDSLMMEQYGVDIKQAYGTCPRAMKDFVPKPVYYIDTRYSDVTQRNVWLEDYSSNYPAMGCGNLPTWEGHIEVDGEAEPTEEFPYAYYVGTNQYAEYGRVDSRKWSEYGAAADNVVSRIIPGKPAKTILCKASPYTMTQIWQTLYRRKKEGDPDAKIAMVSTIGTLHPDRAKFPAQYHVAATILSRAVQQHLDMYKRMTEDGAIVYQMVVDSFIYTPGSVRGYGSRSKTLGGLFTEISGLKYDQTNAINQYVFWNKDGSTAMVKHGALVCTEEEFAKNLDEIRKKQRAEVRERWRV
;
A
#
# COMPACT_ATOMS: atom_id res chain seq x y z
N MET A 1 19.05 -20.23 -25.64
CA MET A 1 18.68 -18.79 -25.66
C MET A 1 17.68 -18.44 -26.76
N SER A 2 17.85 -18.85 -28.01
CA SER A 2 16.94 -18.48 -29.11
C SER A 2 15.47 -18.92 -28.95
N LYS A 3 15.20 -20.06 -28.31
CA LYS A 3 13.83 -20.56 -28.07
C LYS A 3 13.04 -19.75 -27.06
N ILE A 4 13.73 -19.23 -26.04
CA ILE A 4 13.09 -18.41 -25.00
C ILE A 4 12.59 -17.08 -25.57
N GLU A 5 13.32 -16.49 -26.50
CA GLU A 5 12.94 -15.21 -27.10
C GLU A 5 11.67 -15.30 -27.95
N ASN A 6 11.50 -16.36 -28.73
CA ASN A 6 10.31 -16.52 -29.56
C ASN A 6 9.06 -16.84 -28.75
N ASP A 7 9.16 -17.74 -27.77
CA ASP A 7 8.02 -18.09 -26.92
C ASP A 7 7.62 -16.91 -26.03
N ARG A 8 8.59 -16.12 -25.60
CA ARG A 8 8.40 -14.91 -24.79
C ARG A 8 7.50 -13.89 -25.47
N ASP A 9 7.75 -13.58 -26.72
CA ASP A 9 7.00 -12.56 -27.45
C ASP A 9 5.53 -12.95 -27.62
N ILE A 10 5.25 -14.19 -27.95
CA ILE A 10 3.90 -14.69 -28.12
C ILE A 10 3.14 -14.66 -26.79
N THR A 11 3.75 -15.18 -25.75
CA THR A 11 3.16 -15.26 -24.42
C THR A 11 2.89 -13.87 -23.85
N TYR A 12 3.86 -12.97 -23.97
CA TYR A 12 3.73 -11.60 -23.49
C TYR A 12 2.58 -10.86 -24.19
N VAL A 13 2.48 -10.92 -25.51
CA VAL A 13 1.42 -10.25 -26.27
C VAL A 13 0.05 -10.78 -25.90
N ASN A 14 -0.11 -12.09 -25.81
CA ASN A 14 -1.38 -12.73 -25.46
C ASN A 14 -1.80 -12.37 -24.05
N PHE A 15 -0.90 -12.50 -23.10
CA PHE A 15 -1.18 -12.20 -21.72
C PHE A 15 -1.50 -10.72 -21.50
N ARG A 16 -0.80 -9.82 -22.16
CA ARG A 16 -1.05 -8.38 -22.08
C ARG A 16 -2.47 -8.00 -22.51
N LYS A 17 -3.03 -8.66 -23.50
CA LYS A 17 -4.43 -8.45 -23.92
C LYS A 17 -5.42 -8.83 -22.83
N GLU A 18 -5.18 -9.95 -22.16
CA GLU A 18 -6.06 -10.49 -21.12
C GLU A 18 -5.89 -9.78 -19.77
N ALA A 19 -4.66 -9.52 -19.37
CA ALA A 19 -4.34 -8.84 -18.12
C ALA A 19 -4.61 -7.34 -18.14
N LYS A 20 -4.79 -6.74 -19.32
CA LYS A 20 -5.01 -5.30 -19.56
C LYS A 20 -3.83 -4.40 -19.25
N TYR A 21 -2.80 -4.87 -18.57
CA TYR A 21 -1.59 -4.11 -18.30
C TYR A 21 -0.41 -5.04 -17.93
N HIS A 22 0.79 -4.47 -17.94
CA HIS A 22 2.00 -5.06 -17.37
C HIS A 22 2.77 -3.97 -16.61
N TYR A 23 3.72 -4.35 -15.79
CA TYR A 23 4.40 -3.44 -14.86
C TYR A 23 5.65 -2.77 -15.45
N GLY A 24 5.65 -2.42 -16.69
CA GLY A 24 6.81 -1.75 -17.29
C GLY A 24 8.05 -2.62 -17.47
N VAL A 25 7.96 -3.91 -17.19
CA VAL A 25 9.06 -4.86 -17.38
C VAL A 25 9.36 -4.94 -18.85
N LYS A 26 10.61 -4.64 -19.22
CA LYS A 26 11.07 -4.73 -20.59
C LYS A 26 11.14 -6.19 -21.03
N GLN A 27 10.78 -6.43 -22.29
CA GLN A 27 10.73 -7.77 -22.84
C GLN A 27 12.09 -8.49 -22.75
N GLU A 28 13.18 -7.75 -22.90
CA GLU A 28 14.54 -8.30 -22.81
C GLU A 28 14.89 -8.80 -21.39
N GLU A 29 14.25 -8.25 -20.37
CA GLU A 29 14.49 -8.64 -18.97
C GLU A 29 13.91 -10.02 -18.65
N PHE A 30 12.78 -10.37 -19.28
CA PHE A 30 12.17 -11.68 -19.10
C PHE A 30 13.10 -12.82 -19.53
N GLY A 31 13.89 -12.63 -20.59
CA GLY A 31 14.85 -13.65 -21.05
C GLY A 31 15.98 -13.99 -20.09
N LYS A 32 16.16 -13.20 -19.02
CA LYS A 32 17.17 -13.43 -17.98
C LYS A 32 16.65 -14.23 -16.80
N MET A 33 15.33 -14.42 -16.69
CA MET A 33 14.70 -15.12 -15.58
C MET A 33 14.74 -16.63 -15.80
N THR A 34 15.16 -17.38 -14.79
CA THR A 34 15.48 -18.81 -14.91
C THR A 34 14.81 -19.70 -13.90
N GLU A 35 13.98 -19.20 -12.99
CA GLU A 35 13.41 -20.00 -11.91
C GLU A 35 11.94 -20.35 -12.14
N CYS A 36 11.51 -21.54 -11.67
CA CYS A 36 10.23 -22.12 -12.04
C CYS A 36 9.44 -22.81 -10.94
N LEU A 37 8.12 -22.79 -11.03
CA LEU A 37 7.19 -23.44 -10.10
C LEU A 37 6.53 -24.68 -10.68
N ASP A 38 5.94 -25.48 -9.80
CA ASP A 38 5.12 -26.62 -10.16
C ASP A 38 3.91 -26.21 -11.01
N PRO A 39 3.73 -26.77 -12.22
CA PRO A 39 2.63 -26.49 -13.12
C PRO A 39 1.24 -26.65 -12.49
N SER A 40 1.09 -27.52 -11.51
CA SER A 40 -0.20 -27.76 -10.85
C SER A 40 -0.77 -26.52 -10.17
N LYS A 41 0.11 -25.63 -9.69
CA LYS A 41 -0.29 -24.36 -9.06
C LYS A 41 -0.88 -23.37 -10.04
N MET A 42 -0.57 -23.53 -11.32
CA MET A 42 -1.01 -22.65 -12.40
C MET A 42 -2.27 -23.17 -13.12
N ALA A 43 -2.77 -24.33 -12.73
CA ALA A 43 -3.95 -24.97 -13.36
C ALA A 43 -5.24 -24.14 -13.29
N LYS A 44 -5.28 -23.11 -12.44
CA LYS A 44 -6.42 -22.20 -12.29
C LYS A 44 -6.57 -21.21 -13.45
N HIS A 45 -5.51 -20.92 -14.18
CA HIS A 45 -5.50 -19.99 -15.31
C HIS A 45 -5.87 -20.72 -16.61
N LYS A 46 -7.17 -20.83 -16.87
CA LYS A 46 -7.68 -21.64 -17.99
C LYS A 46 -7.25 -21.17 -19.37
N THR A 47 -7.21 -19.86 -19.59
CA THR A 47 -6.91 -19.21 -20.86
C THR A 47 -5.47 -19.40 -21.32
N LEU A 48 -4.56 -19.59 -20.38
CA LEU A 48 -3.12 -19.61 -20.64
C LEU A 48 -2.51 -21.03 -20.62
N ARG A 49 -3.35 -22.06 -20.45
CA ARG A 49 -2.87 -23.43 -20.31
C ARG A 49 -2.07 -23.98 -21.48
N SER A 50 -2.33 -23.51 -22.68
CA SER A 50 -1.63 -23.97 -23.87
C SER A 50 -0.19 -23.47 -23.94
N GLU A 51 0.04 -22.23 -23.52
CA GLU A 51 1.37 -21.61 -23.49
C GLU A 51 2.26 -22.19 -22.41
N TRP A 52 1.69 -22.62 -21.30
CA TRP A 52 2.41 -23.18 -20.16
C TRP A 52 3.13 -24.50 -20.41
N ARG A 53 2.78 -25.20 -21.45
CA ARG A 53 3.33 -26.53 -21.76
C ARG A 53 4.71 -26.48 -22.38
N ARG A 54 5.16 -25.32 -22.82
CA ARG A 54 6.44 -25.18 -23.50
C ARG A 54 7.55 -24.86 -22.50
N PRO A 55 8.62 -25.65 -22.44
CA PRO A 55 9.80 -25.28 -21.65
C PRO A 55 10.36 -23.92 -22.11
N GLY A 56 10.72 -23.06 -21.15
CA GLY A 56 11.19 -21.73 -21.43
C GLY A 56 10.10 -20.67 -21.64
N THR A 57 8.82 -21.07 -21.67
CA THR A 57 7.69 -20.13 -21.74
C THR A 57 7.55 -19.39 -20.43
N TRP A 58 7.27 -18.11 -20.52
CA TRP A 58 6.96 -17.27 -19.37
C TRP A 58 5.65 -16.53 -19.59
N LEU A 59 4.96 -16.25 -18.48
CA LEU A 59 3.66 -15.59 -18.45
C LEU A 59 3.62 -14.53 -17.37
N LEU A 60 3.02 -13.42 -17.69
CA LEU A 60 2.61 -12.43 -16.70
C LEU A 60 1.17 -12.75 -16.29
N ILE A 61 0.92 -12.96 -15.00
CA ILE A 61 -0.37 -13.40 -14.46
C ILE A 61 -0.86 -12.37 -13.48
N ARG A 62 -2.12 -12.01 -13.63
CA ARG A 62 -2.83 -11.21 -12.64
C ARG A 62 -3.61 -12.09 -11.68
N GLU A 63 -3.37 -11.93 -10.38
CA GLU A 63 -4.09 -12.63 -9.34
C GLU A 63 -4.56 -11.66 -8.24
N GLY A 64 -5.79 -11.15 -8.38
CA GLY A 64 -6.33 -10.09 -7.52
C GLY A 64 -5.65 -8.75 -7.80
N ASP A 65 -5.06 -8.15 -6.77
CA ASP A 65 -4.34 -6.87 -6.87
C ASP A 65 -2.84 -7.04 -7.19
N TYR A 66 -2.39 -8.29 -7.41
CA TYR A 66 -1.00 -8.61 -7.69
C TYR A 66 -0.87 -9.22 -9.07
N ASP A 67 0.02 -8.68 -9.86
CA ASP A 67 0.51 -9.34 -11.05
C ASP A 67 1.73 -10.18 -10.67
N SER A 68 1.89 -11.29 -11.34
CA SER A 68 2.99 -12.21 -11.12
C SER A 68 3.55 -12.68 -12.44
N LEU A 69 4.86 -12.80 -12.53
CA LEU A 69 5.53 -13.46 -13.63
C LEU A 69 5.72 -14.93 -13.30
N ALA A 70 5.38 -15.79 -14.24
CA ALA A 70 5.65 -17.22 -14.14
C ALA A 70 6.52 -17.68 -15.29
N ILE A 71 7.52 -18.49 -14.99
CA ILE A 71 8.42 -19.07 -15.97
C ILE A 71 8.35 -20.59 -15.90
N ASN A 72 8.21 -21.25 -17.06
CA ASN A 72 8.25 -22.70 -17.18
C ASN A 72 9.68 -23.15 -17.53
N GLU A 73 10.29 -23.91 -16.66
CA GLU A 73 11.60 -24.48 -16.88
C GLU A 73 11.59 -25.98 -16.54
N GLY A 74 11.66 -26.80 -17.58
CA GLY A 74 11.65 -28.24 -17.40
C GLY A 74 10.39 -28.82 -16.73
N GLY A 75 9.24 -28.17 -16.91
CA GLY A 75 7.97 -28.60 -16.31
C GLY A 75 7.69 -28.01 -14.93
N ARG A 76 8.51 -27.11 -14.46
CA ARG A 76 8.29 -26.33 -13.23
C ARG A 76 8.02 -24.88 -13.57
N PHE A 77 7.25 -24.18 -12.72
CA PHE A 77 6.97 -22.77 -12.85
C PHE A 77 7.34 -22.02 -11.58
N HIS A 78 8.05 -20.93 -11.72
CA HIS A 78 8.27 -19.97 -10.66
C HIS A 78 7.36 -18.77 -10.84
N ILE A 79 6.78 -18.27 -9.73
CA ILE A 79 5.96 -17.07 -9.71
C ILE A 79 6.71 -15.97 -8.98
N TYR A 80 6.82 -14.83 -9.64
CA TYR A 80 7.46 -13.63 -9.15
C TYR A 80 6.43 -12.53 -9.05
N THR A 81 6.39 -11.82 -7.92
CA THR A 81 5.49 -10.67 -7.77
C THR A 81 6.04 -9.46 -8.49
N CYS A 82 5.14 -8.65 -9.03
CA CYS A 82 5.50 -7.52 -9.90
C CYS A 82 6.35 -6.45 -9.26
N ASN A 83 6.22 -6.23 -7.96
CA ASN A 83 7.02 -5.23 -7.26
C ASN A 83 8.53 -5.50 -7.31
N GLN A 84 8.92 -6.62 -7.88
CA GLN A 84 10.30 -7.08 -7.97
C GLN A 84 10.87 -6.99 -9.38
N PHE A 85 10.04 -6.69 -10.37
CA PHE A 85 10.48 -6.59 -11.76
C PHE A 85 11.43 -5.42 -12.02
N ASP A 86 11.34 -4.37 -11.21
CA ASP A 86 12.18 -3.18 -11.36
C ASP A 86 13.47 -3.26 -10.54
N ASP A 87 13.70 -4.37 -9.82
CA ASP A 87 14.87 -4.50 -8.97
C ASP A 87 16.05 -5.14 -9.74
N GLU A 88 16.79 -4.32 -10.48
CA GLU A 88 18.00 -4.71 -11.22
C GLU A 88 19.08 -5.34 -10.31
N LYS A 89 19.06 -5.03 -9.00
CA LYS A 89 20.07 -5.51 -8.04
C LYS A 89 19.87 -6.98 -7.68
N ASN A 90 18.67 -7.52 -7.84
CA ASN A 90 18.35 -8.90 -7.50
C ASN A 90 18.62 -9.90 -8.63
N ASN A 91 19.27 -9.51 -9.73
CA ASN A 91 19.63 -10.39 -10.86
C ASN A 91 18.43 -11.18 -11.43
N GLY A 92 17.22 -10.65 -11.32
CA GLY A 92 16.01 -11.35 -11.77
C GLY A 92 15.55 -12.47 -10.82
N LEU A 93 16.12 -12.61 -9.65
CA LEU A 93 15.68 -13.54 -8.61
C LEU A 93 14.60 -12.89 -7.75
N TYR A 94 13.35 -13.19 -8.05
CA TYR A 94 12.22 -12.69 -7.28
C TYR A 94 11.86 -13.66 -6.16
N ARG A 95 11.91 -13.16 -4.95
CA ARG A 95 11.53 -13.89 -3.75
C ARG A 95 10.02 -13.78 -3.56
N HIS A 96 9.43 -14.71 -2.80
CA HIS A 96 8.10 -14.53 -2.24
C HIS A 96 8.14 -13.44 -1.17
N VAL A 97 8.05 -12.19 -1.60
CA VAL A 97 8.31 -10.98 -0.79
C VAL A 97 7.63 -11.03 0.57
N GLY A 98 6.36 -11.40 0.62
CA GLY A 98 5.63 -11.45 1.87
C GLY A 98 6.14 -12.50 2.85
N GLN A 99 6.48 -13.70 2.37
CA GLN A 99 6.96 -14.80 3.22
C GLN A 99 8.34 -14.50 3.81
N ASP A 100 9.27 -14.03 2.97
CA ASP A 100 10.64 -13.78 3.41
C ASP A 100 10.70 -12.53 4.30
N SER A 101 9.90 -11.52 4.01
CA SER A 101 9.74 -10.36 4.89
C SER A 101 9.19 -10.75 6.26
N ARG A 102 8.17 -11.61 6.31
CA ARG A 102 7.62 -12.10 7.57
C ARG A 102 8.66 -12.89 8.35
N LYS A 103 9.39 -13.81 7.69
CA LYS A 103 10.46 -14.58 8.33
C LYS A 103 11.57 -13.70 8.90
N LEU A 104 11.95 -12.63 8.18
CA LEU A 104 12.93 -11.69 8.68
C LEU A 104 12.48 -11.02 9.96
N VAL A 105 11.22 -10.53 10.00
CA VAL A 105 10.68 -9.91 11.20
C VAL A 105 10.48 -10.91 12.33
N ASP A 106 9.98 -12.13 12.03
CA ASP A 106 9.87 -13.22 13.02
C ASP A 106 11.24 -13.58 13.60
N SER A 107 12.32 -13.63 12.78
CA SER A 107 13.68 -13.88 13.26
C SER A 107 14.18 -12.80 14.19
N LEU A 108 13.92 -11.53 13.87
CA LEU A 108 14.29 -10.42 14.75
C LEU A 108 13.48 -10.42 16.06
N MET A 109 12.22 -10.81 16.02
CA MET A 109 11.39 -10.99 17.22
C MET A 109 11.91 -12.14 18.08
N MET A 110 12.27 -13.28 17.45
CA MET A 110 12.87 -14.43 18.13
C MET A 110 14.22 -14.09 18.78
N GLU A 111 15.05 -13.33 18.08
CA GLU A 111 16.34 -12.87 18.63
C GLU A 111 16.16 -11.98 19.86
N GLN A 112 15.21 -11.06 19.80
CA GLN A 112 15.00 -10.06 20.84
C GLN A 112 14.18 -10.56 22.04
N TYR A 113 13.15 -11.38 21.78
CA TYR A 113 12.14 -11.74 22.79
C TYR A 113 11.94 -13.25 22.97
N GLY A 114 12.53 -14.08 22.13
CA GLY A 114 12.28 -15.52 22.12
C GLY A 114 10.90 -15.94 21.61
N VAL A 115 10.19 -15.04 20.94
CA VAL A 115 8.84 -15.30 20.37
C VAL A 115 8.73 -14.76 18.97
N ASP A 116 7.92 -15.39 18.11
CA ASP A 116 7.53 -14.86 16.79
C ASP A 116 6.30 -13.93 16.89
N ILE A 117 5.90 -13.32 15.77
CA ILE A 117 4.73 -12.43 15.74
C ILE A 117 3.44 -13.16 16.16
N LYS A 118 3.29 -14.44 15.80
CA LYS A 118 2.11 -15.22 16.17
C LYS A 118 2.04 -15.44 17.68
N GLN A 119 3.16 -15.76 18.30
CA GLN A 119 3.25 -15.93 19.75
C GLN A 119 3.07 -14.60 20.50
N ALA A 120 3.63 -13.51 19.94
CA ALA A 120 3.55 -12.18 20.57
C ALA A 120 2.14 -11.59 20.57
N TYR A 121 1.36 -11.83 19.50
CA TYR A 121 0.08 -11.15 19.30
C TYR A 121 -1.13 -12.08 19.18
N GLY A 122 -0.91 -13.40 19.15
CA GLY A 122 -1.97 -14.39 18.97
C GLY A 122 -2.50 -14.41 17.52
N THR A 123 -3.57 -15.19 17.32
CA THR A 123 -4.26 -15.34 16.03
C THR A 123 -5.73 -15.04 16.21
N CYS A 124 -6.28 -14.13 15.43
CA CYS A 124 -7.68 -13.74 15.49
C CYS A 124 -8.52 -14.38 14.36
N PRO A 125 -9.85 -14.45 14.52
CA PRO A 125 -10.76 -14.90 13.46
C PRO A 125 -10.70 -13.99 12.21
N ARG A 126 -11.03 -14.54 11.04
CA ARG A 126 -11.05 -13.80 9.78
C ARG A 126 -12.06 -12.62 9.78
N ALA A 127 -13.12 -12.71 10.55
CA ALA A 127 -14.08 -11.62 10.72
C ALA A 127 -13.42 -10.31 11.19
N MET A 128 -12.28 -10.39 11.88
CA MET A 128 -11.50 -9.21 12.26
C MET A 128 -10.93 -8.42 11.08
N LYS A 129 -10.95 -8.97 9.86
CA LYS A 129 -10.58 -8.26 8.63
C LYS A 129 -11.44 -7.01 8.39
N ASP A 130 -12.69 -7.02 8.83
CA ASP A 130 -13.65 -5.93 8.60
C ASP A 130 -13.26 -4.65 9.36
N PHE A 131 -12.43 -4.77 10.40
CA PHE A 131 -11.91 -3.64 11.18
C PHE A 131 -10.64 -3.02 10.58
N VAL A 132 -10.01 -3.66 9.58
CA VAL A 132 -8.81 -3.13 8.94
C VAL A 132 -9.22 -2.02 7.96
N PRO A 133 -8.91 -0.75 8.24
CA PRO A 133 -9.32 0.34 7.36
C PRO A 133 -8.52 0.33 6.06
N LYS A 134 -9.07 0.97 5.04
CA LYS A 134 -8.31 1.33 3.84
C LYS A 134 -7.40 2.52 4.14
N PRO A 135 -6.25 2.62 3.47
CA PRO A 135 -5.48 3.85 3.46
C PRO A 135 -6.31 5.04 2.95
N VAL A 136 -5.95 6.24 3.38
CA VAL A 136 -6.61 7.44 2.88
C VAL A 136 -6.21 7.69 1.42
N TYR A 137 -7.21 7.86 0.56
CA TYR A 137 -7.07 8.28 -0.83
C TYR A 137 -8.02 9.45 -1.07
N TYR A 138 -7.46 10.62 -1.29
CA TYR A 138 -8.23 11.82 -1.55
C TYR A 138 -7.65 12.54 -2.77
N ILE A 139 -8.52 13.06 -3.62
CA ILE A 139 -8.18 13.95 -4.73
C ILE A 139 -9.24 15.04 -4.85
N ASP A 140 -8.80 16.27 -4.92
CA ASP A 140 -9.68 17.38 -5.26
C ASP A 140 -9.67 17.59 -6.78
N THR A 141 -10.69 17.07 -7.44
CA THR A 141 -10.82 17.12 -8.90
C THR A 141 -11.11 18.51 -9.45
N ARG A 142 -11.46 19.50 -8.60
CA ARG A 142 -11.65 20.89 -9.02
C ARG A 142 -10.38 21.51 -9.60
N TYR A 143 -9.23 20.97 -9.25
CA TYR A 143 -7.91 21.44 -9.69
C TYR A 143 -7.30 20.64 -10.82
N SER A 144 -8.03 19.68 -11.41
CA SER A 144 -7.49 18.77 -12.44
C SER A 144 -7.19 19.45 -13.77
N ASP A 145 -7.79 20.61 -14.02
CA ASP A 145 -7.70 21.32 -15.30
C ASP A 145 -6.86 22.59 -15.22
N VAL A 146 -6.35 22.92 -14.05
CA VAL A 146 -5.64 24.17 -13.80
C VAL A 146 -4.26 23.86 -13.23
N THR A 147 -3.25 24.46 -13.85
CA THR A 147 -1.89 24.43 -13.32
C THR A 147 -1.81 25.17 -12.00
N GLN A 148 -1.32 24.51 -10.98
CA GLN A 148 -1.10 25.09 -9.66
C GLN A 148 0.35 25.56 -9.51
N ARG A 149 0.57 26.53 -8.65
CA ARG A 149 1.90 27.10 -8.36
C ARG A 149 2.18 27.04 -6.87
N ASN A 150 3.46 27.06 -6.52
CA ASN A 150 3.91 26.99 -5.12
C ASN A 150 3.38 25.74 -4.40
N VAL A 151 3.37 24.60 -5.11
CA VAL A 151 2.86 23.32 -4.59
C VAL A 151 3.98 22.55 -3.90
N TRP A 152 3.63 21.92 -2.80
CA TRP A 152 4.51 21.12 -1.96
C TRP A 152 4.08 19.65 -1.99
N LEU A 153 5.05 18.76 -1.88
CA LEU A 153 4.85 17.34 -1.64
C LEU A 153 5.57 16.98 -0.35
N GLU A 154 4.83 16.47 0.59
CA GLU A 154 5.34 15.94 1.85
C GLU A 154 4.87 14.51 2.05
N ASP A 155 5.74 13.67 2.64
CA ASP A 155 5.54 12.25 2.77
C ASP A 155 5.99 11.76 4.14
N TYR A 156 5.23 10.82 4.75
CA TYR A 156 5.62 10.16 5.99
C TYR A 156 6.62 9.03 5.72
N SER A 157 7.81 9.16 6.22
CA SER A 157 8.85 8.16 6.02
C SER A 157 8.55 6.85 6.75
N SER A 158 8.25 5.78 6.00
CA SER A 158 7.95 4.45 6.56
C SER A 158 6.82 4.50 7.59
N ASN A 159 5.69 5.08 7.20
CA ASN A 159 4.56 5.38 8.08
C ASN A 159 4.01 4.17 8.83
N TYR A 160 3.66 3.10 8.13
CA TYR A 160 3.06 1.91 8.76
C TYR A 160 3.98 1.25 9.80
N PRO A 161 5.27 1.00 9.54
CA PRO A 161 6.20 0.57 10.59
C PRO A 161 6.25 1.50 11.78
N ALA A 162 6.23 2.82 11.55
CA ALA A 162 6.20 3.80 12.64
C ALA A 162 4.93 3.69 13.49
N MET A 163 3.77 3.50 12.86
CA MET A 163 2.50 3.27 13.56
C MET A 163 2.47 1.92 14.30
N GLY A 164 3.31 0.99 13.90
CA GLY A 164 3.54 -0.28 14.60
C GLY A 164 4.52 -0.17 15.78
N CYS A 165 5.09 1.01 16.05
CA CYS A 165 5.86 1.26 17.24
C CYS A 165 4.97 1.45 18.48
N GLY A 166 5.47 1.07 19.64
CA GLY A 166 4.72 1.09 20.89
C GLY A 166 3.87 -0.18 21.09
N ASN A 167 2.90 -0.08 21.98
CA ASN A 167 2.05 -1.21 22.33
C ASN A 167 1.11 -1.57 21.18
N LEU A 168 0.93 -2.86 20.95
CA LEU A 168 0.01 -3.44 19.98
C LEU A 168 -0.90 -4.45 20.69
N PRO A 169 -2.12 -4.71 20.18
CA PRO A 169 -3.05 -5.62 20.82
C PRO A 169 -2.57 -7.08 20.76
N THR A 170 -2.91 -7.85 21.77
CA THR A 170 -2.86 -9.31 21.69
C THR A 170 -4.28 -9.89 21.67
N TRP A 171 -4.45 -10.97 20.90
CA TRP A 171 -5.72 -11.70 20.88
C TRP A 171 -5.89 -12.59 22.12
N GLU A 172 -4.80 -12.90 22.80
CA GLU A 172 -4.84 -13.72 24.01
C GLU A 172 -5.46 -12.94 25.18
N GLY A 173 -6.45 -13.55 25.82
CA GLY A 173 -7.16 -12.94 26.94
C GLY A 173 -8.07 -11.77 26.55
N HIS A 174 -8.50 -11.68 25.28
CA HIS A 174 -9.56 -10.74 24.88
C HIS A 174 -10.88 -11.12 25.57
N ILE A 175 -11.74 -10.12 25.73
CA ILE A 175 -13.10 -10.31 26.24
C ILE A 175 -14.12 -9.78 25.25
N GLU A 176 -15.30 -10.40 25.23
CA GLU A 176 -16.46 -9.94 24.45
C GLU A 176 -17.50 -9.38 25.41
N VAL A 177 -18.00 -8.19 25.11
CA VAL A 177 -19.03 -7.50 25.91
C VAL A 177 -20.21 -7.23 24.99
N ASP A 178 -21.43 -7.51 25.44
CA ASP A 178 -22.65 -7.20 24.68
C ASP A 178 -22.83 -5.69 24.56
N GLY A 179 -23.15 -5.24 23.35
CA GLY A 179 -23.31 -3.82 23.04
C GLY A 179 -22.01 -3.06 22.92
N GLU A 180 -22.05 -1.77 23.24
CA GLU A 180 -20.94 -0.84 23.14
C GLU A 180 -20.18 -0.73 24.46
N ALA A 181 -18.87 -0.91 24.42
CA ALA A 181 -17.97 -0.73 25.57
C ALA A 181 -16.76 0.11 25.13
N GLU A 182 -16.37 1.07 25.96
CA GLU A 182 -15.21 1.93 25.68
C GLU A 182 -13.90 1.22 26.03
N PRO A 183 -12.80 1.50 25.30
CA PRO A 183 -11.49 1.02 25.68
C PRO A 183 -11.05 1.62 27.01
N THR A 184 -10.31 0.85 27.80
CA THR A 184 -9.79 1.23 29.13
C THR A 184 -8.28 1.05 29.17
N GLU A 185 -7.62 1.46 30.26
CA GLU A 185 -6.19 1.21 30.46
C GLU A 185 -5.85 -0.28 30.48
N GLU A 186 -6.73 -1.14 31.02
CA GLU A 186 -6.53 -2.59 31.05
C GLU A 186 -6.78 -3.23 29.68
N PHE A 187 -7.78 -2.75 28.94
CA PHE A 187 -8.17 -3.21 27.61
C PHE A 187 -8.14 -2.03 26.63
N PRO A 188 -6.95 -1.60 26.18
CA PRO A 188 -6.82 -0.36 25.43
C PRO A 188 -7.32 -0.43 23.99
N TYR A 189 -7.78 -1.57 23.50
CA TYR A 189 -8.23 -1.75 22.11
C TYR A 189 -9.65 -2.29 22.08
N ALA A 190 -10.55 -1.59 21.37
CA ALA A 190 -11.95 -1.94 21.21
C ALA A 190 -12.33 -2.10 19.74
N TYR A 191 -12.97 -3.22 19.38
CA TYR A 191 -13.49 -3.54 18.06
C TYR A 191 -15.00 -3.70 18.14
N TYR A 192 -15.76 -2.80 17.47
CA TYR A 192 -17.22 -2.71 17.57
C TYR A 192 -17.88 -3.56 16.48
N VAL A 193 -18.29 -4.77 16.84
CA VAL A 193 -18.82 -5.78 15.91
C VAL A 193 -20.15 -5.33 15.30
N GLY A 194 -20.26 -5.47 13.99
CA GLY A 194 -21.44 -5.04 13.21
C GLY A 194 -21.35 -3.61 12.68
N THR A 195 -20.45 -2.80 13.21
CA THR A 195 -20.20 -1.42 12.73
C THR A 195 -18.84 -1.23 12.09
N ASN A 196 -17.95 -2.23 12.16
CA ASN A 196 -16.57 -2.21 11.66
C ASN A 196 -15.74 -1.04 12.21
N GLN A 197 -16.10 -0.53 13.38
CA GLN A 197 -15.44 0.58 14.05
C GLN A 197 -14.36 0.07 15.00
N TYR A 198 -13.38 0.91 15.26
CA TYR A 198 -12.25 0.64 16.14
C TYR A 198 -11.96 1.85 17.01
N ALA A 199 -11.64 1.61 18.27
CA ALA A 199 -11.12 2.64 19.17
C ALA A 199 -9.88 2.14 19.91
N GLU A 200 -8.96 3.07 20.20
CA GLU A 200 -7.78 2.84 21.01
C GLU A 200 -7.76 3.89 22.13
N TYR A 201 -7.59 3.44 23.37
CA TYR A 201 -7.61 4.30 24.56
C TYR A 201 -6.66 5.49 24.41
N GLY A 202 -7.22 6.69 24.48
CA GLY A 202 -6.48 7.95 24.38
C GLY A 202 -5.84 8.26 23.03
N ARG A 203 -6.09 7.49 21.95
CA ARG A 203 -5.41 7.69 20.65
C ARG A 203 -6.33 7.76 19.44
N VAL A 204 -7.09 6.73 19.17
CA VAL A 204 -7.87 6.58 17.93
C VAL A 204 -9.33 6.29 18.26
N ASP A 205 -10.24 6.98 17.58
CA ASP A 205 -11.66 6.67 17.60
C ASP A 205 -12.21 6.82 16.17
N SER A 206 -12.33 5.68 15.46
CA SER A 206 -12.81 5.69 14.08
C SER A 206 -14.27 6.11 13.93
N ARG A 207 -15.04 6.14 15.01
CA ARG A 207 -16.42 6.66 15.04
C ARG A 207 -16.49 8.15 14.70
N LYS A 208 -15.37 8.88 14.89
CA LYS A 208 -15.24 10.32 14.61
C LYS A 208 -14.68 10.64 13.23
N TRP A 209 -14.30 9.64 12.44
CA TRP A 209 -13.65 9.92 11.14
C TRP A 209 -14.56 10.63 10.13
N SER A 210 -15.86 10.42 10.20
CA SER A 210 -16.83 11.16 9.35
C SER A 210 -16.76 12.69 9.54
N GLU A 211 -16.23 13.18 10.65
CA GLU A 211 -16.06 14.61 10.92
C GLU A 211 -14.98 15.27 10.03
N TYR A 212 -14.11 14.47 9.39
CA TYR A 212 -13.05 14.95 8.49
C TYR A 212 -13.52 15.15 7.04
N GLY A 213 -14.82 14.95 6.75
CA GLY A 213 -15.43 15.23 5.46
C GLY A 213 -14.84 14.41 4.31
N ALA A 214 -14.70 15.02 3.14
CA ALA A 214 -14.28 14.35 1.91
C ALA A 214 -12.94 13.59 2.01
N ALA A 215 -12.05 14.00 2.89
CA ALA A 215 -10.79 13.30 3.11
C ALA A 215 -10.98 11.90 3.71
N ALA A 216 -12.07 11.68 4.44
CA ALA A 216 -12.37 10.41 5.07
C ALA A 216 -13.29 9.49 4.23
N ASP A 217 -13.86 9.96 3.13
CA ASP A 217 -14.92 9.27 2.39
C ASP A 217 -14.58 7.82 2.01
N ASN A 218 -13.35 7.56 1.53
CA ASN A 218 -12.95 6.21 1.17
C ASN A 218 -12.70 5.29 2.38
N VAL A 219 -12.45 5.85 3.56
CA VAL A 219 -12.24 5.12 4.81
C VAL A 219 -13.57 4.85 5.48
N VAL A 220 -14.39 5.90 5.68
CA VAL A 220 -15.70 5.80 6.35
C VAL A 220 -16.72 4.98 5.57
N SER A 221 -16.53 4.79 4.25
CA SER A 221 -17.42 3.93 3.45
C SER A 221 -17.47 2.46 3.94
N ARG A 222 -16.52 2.06 4.78
CA ARG A 222 -16.51 0.74 5.43
C ARG A 222 -17.12 0.74 6.83
N ILE A 223 -17.33 1.90 7.42
CA ILE A 223 -17.93 2.04 8.73
C ILE A 223 -19.44 1.98 8.56
N ILE A 224 -20.08 1.06 9.26
CA ILE A 224 -21.53 0.88 9.24
C ILE A 224 -22.13 1.74 10.35
N PRO A 225 -22.99 2.71 10.05
CA PRO A 225 -23.66 3.49 11.07
C PRO A 225 -24.56 2.60 11.96
N GLY A 226 -24.57 2.87 13.25
CA GLY A 226 -25.44 2.15 14.18
C GLY A 226 -24.73 1.81 15.49
N LYS A 227 -25.46 1.10 16.36
CA LYS A 227 -24.89 0.57 17.59
C LYS A 227 -24.28 -0.80 17.34
N PRO A 228 -23.12 -1.10 17.92
CA PRO A 228 -22.51 -2.41 17.80
C PRO A 228 -23.35 -3.49 18.52
N ALA A 229 -23.39 -4.69 17.96
CA ALA A 229 -24.01 -5.84 18.62
C ALA A 229 -23.22 -6.27 19.85
N LYS A 230 -21.89 -6.19 19.75
CA LYS A 230 -20.94 -6.45 20.84
C LYS A 230 -19.64 -5.70 20.60
N THR A 231 -18.84 -5.57 21.64
CA THR A 231 -17.48 -5.03 21.60
C THR A 231 -16.48 -6.11 21.98
N ILE A 232 -15.43 -6.26 21.19
CA ILE A 232 -14.27 -7.10 21.50
C ILE A 232 -13.20 -6.19 22.09
N LEU A 233 -12.82 -6.45 23.32
CA LEU A 233 -11.78 -5.70 24.04
C LEU A 233 -10.50 -6.53 24.12
N CYS A 234 -9.38 -5.95 23.70
CA CYS A 234 -8.07 -6.62 23.72
C CYS A 234 -7.11 -5.90 24.64
N LYS A 235 -6.27 -6.70 25.32
CA LYS A 235 -5.13 -6.22 26.10
C LYS A 235 -3.97 -5.80 25.21
N ALA A 236 -3.07 -5.01 25.75
CA ALA A 236 -1.77 -4.78 25.12
C ALA A 236 -0.90 -6.03 25.24
N SER A 237 -0.20 -6.36 24.15
CA SER A 237 0.86 -7.37 24.18
C SER A 237 2.02 -6.89 25.07
N PRO A 238 2.66 -7.78 25.83
CA PRO A 238 3.90 -7.45 26.55
C PRO A 238 5.09 -7.24 25.58
N TYR A 239 4.93 -7.60 24.33
CA TYR A 239 5.96 -7.48 23.28
C TYR A 239 5.70 -6.28 22.39
N THR A 240 6.77 -5.64 21.89
CA THR A 240 6.68 -4.48 20.98
C THR A 240 7.56 -4.69 19.75
N MET A 241 7.10 -4.22 18.60
CA MET A 241 7.88 -4.22 17.37
C MET A 241 8.78 -2.98 17.23
N THR A 242 8.84 -2.10 18.22
CA THR A 242 9.55 -0.80 18.12
C THR A 242 11.01 -0.96 17.74
N GLN A 243 11.77 -1.79 18.45
CA GLN A 243 13.19 -1.99 18.16
C GLN A 243 13.41 -2.71 16.83
N ILE A 244 12.48 -3.60 16.46
CA ILE A 244 12.53 -4.29 15.16
C ILE A 244 12.42 -3.27 14.03
N TRP A 245 11.41 -2.38 14.09
CA TRP A 245 11.22 -1.34 13.07
C TRP A 245 12.36 -0.32 13.03
N GLN A 246 12.90 0.06 14.18
CA GLN A 246 14.06 0.94 14.26
C GLN A 246 15.30 0.29 13.61
N THR A 247 15.54 -1.00 13.87
CA THR A 247 16.65 -1.77 13.28
C THR A 247 16.49 -1.88 11.77
N LEU A 248 15.32 -2.24 11.28
CA LEU A 248 15.03 -2.33 9.85
C LEU A 248 15.13 -0.95 9.18
N TYR A 249 14.67 0.11 9.83
CA TYR A 249 14.80 1.46 9.29
C TYR A 249 16.24 1.92 9.16
N ARG A 250 17.09 1.62 10.13
CA ARG A 250 18.53 1.87 10.05
C ARG A 250 19.16 1.11 8.89
N ARG A 251 18.92 -0.22 8.79
CA ARG A 251 19.40 -1.06 7.67
C ARG A 251 18.92 -0.54 6.32
N LYS A 252 17.64 -0.11 6.20
CA LYS A 252 17.11 0.54 5.00
C LYS A 252 17.91 1.80 4.63
N LYS A 253 18.28 2.65 5.61
CA LYS A 253 19.09 3.85 5.38
C LYS A 253 20.52 3.52 4.93
N GLU A 254 21.03 2.39 5.35
CA GLU A 254 22.33 1.84 4.95
C GLU A 254 22.29 1.15 3.56
N GLY A 255 21.10 1.14 2.92
CA GLY A 255 20.93 0.60 1.57
C GLY A 255 20.54 -0.88 1.50
N ASP A 256 20.14 -1.49 2.62
CA ASP A 256 19.66 -2.88 2.67
C ASP A 256 18.28 -3.02 2.01
N PRO A 257 18.17 -3.70 0.84
CA PRO A 257 16.92 -3.85 0.12
C PRO A 257 15.95 -4.76 0.87
N ASP A 258 16.43 -5.79 1.57
CA ASP A 258 15.57 -6.72 2.31
C ASP A 258 14.88 -6.01 3.48
N ALA A 259 15.59 -5.10 4.14
CA ALA A 259 15.01 -4.27 5.20
C ALA A 259 13.92 -3.33 4.67
N LYS A 260 14.15 -2.69 3.50
CA LYS A 260 13.13 -1.85 2.84
C LYS A 260 11.87 -2.66 2.54
N ILE A 261 12.04 -3.83 1.94
CA ILE A 261 10.94 -4.72 1.56
C ILE A 261 10.21 -5.22 2.80
N ALA A 262 10.93 -5.68 3.83
CA ALA A 262 10.33 -6.17 5.07
C ALA A 262 9.46 -5.11 5.75
N MET A 263 9.90 -3.85 5.79
CA MET A 263 9.12 -2.75 6.36
C MET A 263 7.80 -2.48 5.65
N VAL A 264 7.72 -2.71 4.35
CA VAL A 264 6.49 -2.51 3.56
C VAL A 264 5.61 -3.77 3.61
N SER A 265 6.20 -4.94 3.33
CA SER A 265 5.44 -6.17 3.07
C SER A 265 4.94 -6.85 4.34
N THR A 266 5.63 -6.70 5.49
CA THR A 266 5.21 -7.37 6.74
C THR A 266 3.82 -6.93 7.17
N ILE A 267 3.48 -5.65 7.02
CA ILE A 267 2.14 -5.15 7.36
C ILE A 267 1.07 -5.88 6.52
N GLY A 268 1.33 -6.08 5.23
CA GLY A 268 0.44 -6.88 4.36
C GLY A 268 0.29 -8.34 4.81
N THR A 269 1.29 -8.92 5.46
CA THR A 269 1.20 -10.30 5.96
C THR A 269 0.41 -10.43 7.26
N LEU A 270 0.21 -9.34 8.00
CA LEU A 270 -0.65 -9.31 9.19
C LEU A 270 -2.13 -9.42 8.83
N HIS A 271 -2.52 -8.99 7.63
CA HIS A 271 -3.91 -9.03 7.13
C HIS A 271 -4.02 -9.71 5.76
N PRO A 272 -3.63 -11.00 5.63
CA PRO A 272 -3.61 -11.67 4.35
C PRO A 272 -5.03 -11.81 3.79
N ASP A 273 -5.23 -11.47 2.51
CA ASP A 273 -6.50 -11.73 1.82
C ASP A 273 -6.79 -13.22 1.67
N ARG A 274 -5.75 -14.04 1.64
CA ARG A 274 -5.82 -15.50 1.52
C ARG A 274 -5.17 -16.15 2.74
N ALA A 275 -5.83 -17.17 3.29
CA ALA A 275 -5.51 -17.82 4.55
C ALA A 275 -4.20 -18.65 4.55
N LYS A 276 -3.10 -18.11 4.02
CA LYS A 276 -1.79 -18.79 4.03
C LYS A 276 -1.00 -18.59 5.33
N PHE A 277 -1.35 -17.57 6.13
CA PHE A 277 -0.68 -17.25 7.39
C PHE A 277 -1.67 -17.14 8.53
N PRO A 278 -1.22 -17.40 9.77
CA PRO A 278 -1.97 -16.98 10.95
C PRO A 278 -2.23 -15.49 10.88
N ALA A 279 -3.51 -15.09 10.86
CA ALA A 279 -3.89 -13.72 10.68
C ALA A 279 -3.81 -12.93 11.99
N GLN A 280 -3.22 -11.75 11.94
CA GLN A 280 -3.20 -10.76 13.00
C GLN A 280 -3.96 -9.50 12.54
N TYR A 281 -5.20 -9.67 12.08
CA TYR A 281 -6.04 -8.55 11.62
C TYR A 281 -6.21 -7.47 12.69
N HIS A 282 -6.29 -7.84 13.97
CA HIS A 282 -6.37 -6.91 15.09
C HIS A 282 -5.12 -6.01 15.17
N VAL A 283 -3.92 -6.55 14.94
CA VAL A 283 -2.67 -5.77 14.88
C VAL A 283 -2.67 -4.86 13.65
N ALA A 284 -3.04 -5.42 12.49
CA ALA A 284 -3.12 -4.63 11.26
C ALA A 284 -4.16 -3.50 11.38
N ALA A 285 -5.32 -3.76 11.96
CA ALA A 285 -6.35 -2.76 12.19
C ALA A 285 -5.82 -1.61 13.07
N THR A 286 -5.09 -1.91 14.12
CA THR A 286 -4.45 -0.91 14.98
C THR A 286 -3.44 -0.05 14.21
N ILE A 287 -2.50 -0.67 13.51
CA ILE A 287 -1.45 0.04 12.77
C ILE A 287 -2.07 0.95 11.69
N LEU A 288 -3.00 0.42 10.92
CA LEU A 288 -3.62 1.15 9.83
C LEU A 288 -4.59 2.23 10.33
N SER A 289 -5.31 1.99 11.43
CA SER A 289 -6.15 3.01 12.06
C SER A 289 -5.34 4.19 12.60
N ARG A 290 -4.18 3.92 13.21
CA ARG A 290 -3.25 4.97 13.63
C ARG A 290 -2.73 5.79 12.45
N ALA A 291 -2.39 5.13 11.34
CA ALA A 291 -1.94 5.80 10.12
C ALA A 291 -3.05 6.68 9.51
N VAL A 292 -4.28 6.15 9.45
CA VAL A 292 -5.44 6.91 8.98
C VAL A 292 -5.69 8.12 9.87
N GLN A 293 -5.71 7.94 11.20
CA GLN A 293 -5.92 9.04 12.14
C GLN A 293 -4.87 10.13 11.98
N GLN A 294 -3.59 9.75 11.91
CA GLN A 294 -2.49 10.70 11.67
C GLN A 294 -2.68 11.50 10.37
N HIS A 295 -3.13 10.84 9.31
CA HIS A 295 -3.42 11.49 8.03
C HIS A 295 -4.56 12.48 8.13
N LEU A 296 -5.66 12.07 8.73
CA LEU A 296 -6.84 12.90 8.89
C LEU A 296 -6.56 14.11 9.80
N ASP A 297 -5.83 13.91 10.90
CA ASP A 297 -5.41 15.00 11.79
C ASP A 297 -4.52 16.01 11.07
N MET A 298 -3.57 15.54 10.25
CA MET A 298 -2.74 16.42 9.44
C MET A 298 -3.55 17.16 8.38
N TYR A 299 -4.48 16.49 7.69
CA TYR A 299 -5.39 17.15 6.75
C TYR A 299 -6.19 18.27 7.41
N LYS A 300 -6.77 17.99 8.58
CA LYS A 300 -7.52 18.97 9.36
C LYS A 300 -6.64 20.19 9.69
N ARG A 301 -5.45 19.94 10.24
CA ARG A 301 -4.48 20.98 10.55
C ARG A 301 -4.12 21.82 9.32
N MET A 302 -3.81 21.17 8.18
CA MET A 302 -3.48 21.87 6.93
C MET A 302 -4.63 22.78 6.47
N THR A 303 -5.86 22.29 6.52
CA THR A 303 -7.04 23.05 6.10
C THR A 303 -7.37 24.20 7.07
N GLU A 304 -7.21 24.01 8.35
CA GLU A 304 -7.35 25.07 9.38
C GLU A 304 -6.30 26.18 9.19
N ASP A 305 -5.09 25.84 8.76
CA ASP A 305 -4.02 26.81 8.40
C ASP A 305 -4.25 27.49 7.04
N GLY A 306 -5.33 27.15 6.33
CA GLY A 306 -5.68 27.71 5.02
C GLY A 306 -4.93 27.10 3.84
N ALA A 307 -4.31 25.93 4.02
CA ALA A 307 -3.71 25.18 2.91
C ALA A 307 -4.78 24.61 1.98
N ILE A 308 -4.45 24.50 0.69
CA ILE A 308 -5.26 23.83 -0.31
C ILE A 308 -4.66 22.46 -0.59
N VAL A 309 -5.31 21.41 -0.15
CA VAL A 309 -4.86 20.02 -0.36
C VAL A 309 -5.44 19.49 -1.66
N TYR A 310 -4.58 19.11 -2.60
CA TYR A 310 -4.95 18.57 -3.92
C TYR A 310 -5.09 17.07 -3.92
N GLN A 311 -4.13 16.38 -3.30
CA GLN A 311 -4.15 14.92 -3.16
C GLN A 311 -3.60 14.49 -1.80
N MET A 312 -4.17 13.40 -1.28
CA MET A 312 -3.57 12.59 -0.22
C MET A 312 -3.54 11.14 -0.69
N VAL A 313 -2.40 10.50 -0.58
CA VAL A 313 -2.22 9.13 -1.05
C VAL A 313 -1.38 8.36 -0.05
N VAL A 314 -2.02 7.48 0.68
CA VAL A 314 -1.41 6.55 1.66
C VAL A 314 -0.65 7.25 2.78
N ASP A 315 0.44 7.92 2.47
CA ASP A 315 1.38 8.56 3.40
C ASP A 315 1.87 9.93 2.91
N SER A 316 1.33 10.45 1.82
CA SER A 316 1.76 11.71 1.21
C SER A 316 0.65 12.74 1.09
N PHE A 317 1.05 14.03 1.07
CA PHE A 317 0.21 15.19 0.85
C PHE A 317 0.76 16.04 -0.27
N ILE A 318 -0.10 16.40 -1.22
CA ILE A 318 0.20 17.40 -2.26
C ILE A 318 -0.71 18.61 -2.01
N TYR A 319 -0.10 19.75 -1.76
CA TYR A 319 -0.86 20.93 -1.31
C TYR A 319 -0.16 22.25 -1.64
N THR A 320 -0.92 23.34 -1.68
CA THR A 320 -0.37 24.69 -1.60
C THR A 320 -0.44 25.17 -0.14
N PRO A 321 0.66 25.64 0.45
CA PRO A 321 0.67 26.14 1.83
C PRO A 321 -0.28 27.29 2.06
N GLY A 322 -0.89 27.31 3.24
CA GLY A 322 -1.61 28.45 3.78
C GLY A 322 -0.69 29.39 4.58
N SER A 323 -0.99 29.58 5.86
CA SER A 323 -0.19 30.40 6.76
C SER A 323 1.15 29.74 7.16
N VAL A 324 1.21 28.41 7.15
CA VAL A 324 2.40 27.63 7.48
C VAL A 324 3.08 27.16 6.19
N ARG A 325 4.38 27.40 6.07
CA ARG A 325 5.20 26.96 4.93
C ARG A 325 5.87 25.63 5.23
N GLY A 326 5.15 24.53 4.98
CA GLY A 326 5.62 23.17 5.19
C GLY A 326 5.43 22.69 6.62
N TYR A 327 5.01 21.43 6.73
CA TYR A 327 4.78 20.73 7.99
C TYR A 327 5.86 19.68 8.23
N GLY A 328 6.54 19.26 7.16
CA GLY A 328 7.58 18.26 7.19
C GLY A 328 8.97 18.83 7.51
N SER A 329 9.84 17.95 7.99
CA SER A 329 11.26 18.25 8.20
C SER A 329 12.05 18.07 6.90
N ARG A 330 13.31 18.53 6.88
CA ARG A 330 14.24 18.26 5.77
C ARG A 330 14.93 16.89 5.89
N SER A 331 14.86 16.27 7.06
CA SER A 331 15.51 14.99 7.34
C SER A 331 14.47 13.89 7.51
N LYS A 332 14.70 12.73 6.87
CA LYS A 332 13.84 11.55 7.02
C LYS A 332 14.10 10.86 8.34
N THR A 333 13.07 10.76 9.17
CA THR A 333 13.03 9.96 10.39
C THR A 333 11.90 8.94 10.28
N LEU A 334 11.96 7.84 11.02
CA LEU A 334 10.91 6.83 11.04
C LEU A 334 9.58 7.47 11.47
N GLY A 335 8.57 7.43 10.59
CA GLY A 335 7.25 8.04 10.81
C GLY A 335 7.22 9.56 10.77
N GLY A 336 8.36 10.22 10.51
CA GLY A 336 8.40 11.66 10.38
C GLY A 336 7.91 12.13 9.02
N LEU A 337 7.10 13.19 9.00
CA LEU A 337 6.74 13.89 7.77
C LEU A 337 7.97 14.65 7.26
N PHE A 338 8.30 14.48 5.98
CA PHE A 338 9.44 15.19 5.37
C PHE A 338 9.02 15.83 4.05
N THR A 339 9.65 16.95 3.74
CA THR A 339 9.42 17.69 2.50
C THR A 339 10.23 17.05 1.37
N GLU A 340 9.56 16.51 0.36
CA GLU A 340 10.17 15.94 -0.84
C GLU A 340 10.28 16.99 -1.95
N ILE A 341 9.22 17.78 -2.14
CA ILE A 341 9.17 18.88 -3.11
C ILE A 341 8.64 20.15 -2.40
N SER A 342 9.18 21.30 -2.76
CA SER A 342 8.73 22.57 -2.23
C SER A 342 8.65 23.67 -3.30
N GLY A 343 7.48 24.31 -3.42
CA GLY A 343 7.28 25.52 -4.19
C GLY A 343 7.36 25.37 -5.70
N LEU A 344 7.06 24.18 -6.24
CA LEU A 344 7.08 23.93 -7.67
C LEU A 344 5.70 24.13 -8.33
N LYS A 345 5.71 24.17 -9.66
CA LYS A 345 4.52 24.13 -10.51
C LYS A 345 3.98 22.69 -10.53
N TYR A 346 2.67 22.52 -10.51
CA TYR A 346 2.01 21.25 -10.41
C TYR A 346 0.79 21.13 -11.31
N ASP A 347 0.65 20.00 -11.94
CA ASP A 347 -0.48 19.63 -12.76
C ASP A 347 -0.98 18.23 -12.39
N GLN A 348 -2.29 18.04 -12.24
CA GLN A 348 -2.89 16.73 -11.98
C GLN A 348 -4.01 16.40 -12.97
N THR A 349 -4.36 15.12 -13.08
CA THR A 349 -5.58 14.66 -13.75
C THR A 349 -6.72 14.44 -12.74
N ASN A 350 -7.83 13.83 -13.16
CA ASN A 350 -8.94 13.43 -12.28
C ASN A 350 -8.67 12.13 -11.51
N ALA A 351 -7.49 11.54 -11.63
CA ALA A 351 -7.16 10.26 -11.01
C ALA A 351 -6.02 10.42 -10.01
N ILE A 352 -6.12 9.70 -8.91
CA ILE A 352 -5.09 9.63 -7.89
C ILE A 352 -3.77 9.10 -8.48
N ASN A 353 -2.65 9.65 -8.01
CA ASN A 353 -1.31 9.33 -8.51
C ASN A 353 -1.10 9.60 -10.01
N GLN A 354 -1.82 10.56 -10.58
CA GLN A 354 -1.62 11.03 -11.94
C GLN A 354 -1.33 12.52 -11.94
N TYR A 355 -0.05 12.87 -11.90
CA TYR A 355 0.41 14.25 -11.77
C TYR A 355 1.84 14.47 -12.25
N VAL A 356 2.16 15.74 -12.48
CA VAL A 356 3.51 16.20 -12.85
C VAL A 356 3.89 17.41 -11.99
N PHE A 357 5.10 17.36 -11.41
CA PHE A 357 5.79 18.54 -10.89
C PHE A 357 6.79 19.03 -11.91
N TRP A 358 6.83 20.33 -12.11
CA TRP A 358 7.68 21.00 -13.10
C TRP A 358 8.74 21.85 -12.42
N ASN A 359 9.97 21.75 -12.88
CA ASN A 359 11.04 22.65 -12.54
C ASN A 359 10.79 24.05 -13.12
N LYS A 360 11.56 25.04 -12.66
CA LYS A 360 11.44 26.42 -13.16
C LYS A 360 11.80 26.59 -14.62
N ASP A 361 12.64 25.71 -15.15
CA ASP A 361 13.06 25.67 -16.56
C ASP A 361 12.06 24.94 -17.48
N GLY A 362 10.99 24.38 -16.90
CA GLY A 362 9.96 23.65 -17.64
C GLY A 362 10.25 22.16 -17.81
N SER A 363 11.37 21.66 -17.32
CA SER A 363 11.62 20.22 -17.22
C SER A 363 10.79 19.58 -16.12
N THR A 364 10.63 18.25 -16.15
CA THR A 364 9.91 17.51 -15.11
C THR A 364 10.79 17.31 -13.88
N ALA A 365 10.26 17.63 -12.70
CA ALA A 365 10.88 17.34 -11.41
C ALA A 365 10.44 15.97 -10.88
N MET A 366 9.16 15.63 -11.07
CA MET A 366 8.58 14.36 -10.69
C MET A 366 7.35 14.07 -11.55
N VAL A 367 7.18 12.84 -11.96
CA VAL A 367 6.02 12.36 -12.70
C VAL A 367 5.46 11.13 -12.02
N LYS A 368 4.14 11.09 -11.86
CA LYS A 368 3.38 9.90 -11.50
C LYS A 368 2.24 9.72 -12.50
N HIS A 369 2.15 8.57 -13.10
CA HIS A 369 1.11 8.26 -14.10
C HIS A 369 0.11 7.19 -13.63
N GLY A 370 0.20 6.77 -12.36
CA GLY A 370 -0.71 5.78 -11.77
C GLY A 370 -0.68 4.46 -12.52
N ALA A 371 -1.85 3.95 -12.87
CA ALA A 371 -2.01 2.70 -13.61
C ALA A 371 -2.01 2.88 -15.14
N LEU A 372 -1.66 4.06 -15.67
CA LEU A 372 -1.58 4.26 -17.11
C LEU A 372 -0.36 3.54 -17.70
N VAL A 373 -0.57 2.89 -18.83
CA VAL A 373 0.50 2.20 -19.57
C VAL A 373 1.16 3.20 -20.52
N CYS A 374 2.10 3.98 -20.01
CA CYS A 374 2.89 4.96 -20.74
C CYS A 374 4.20 5.22 -19.98
N THR A 375 5.18 5.83 -20.63
CA THR A 375 6.36 6.34 -19.94
C THR A 375 6.06 7.65 -19.20
N GLU A 376 6.90 8.03 -18.25
CA GLU A 376 6.78 9.32 -17.55
C GLU A 376 6.83 10.50 -18.54
N GLU A 377 7.69 10.43 -19.54
CA GLU A 377 7.81 11.45 -20.60
C GLU A 377 6.55 11.55 -21.46
N GLU A 378 6.00 10.39 -21.87
CA GLU A 378 4.74 10.34 -22.63
C GLU A 378 3.58 10.89 -21.81
N PHE A 379 3.50 10.54 -20.51
CA PHE A 379 2.47 11.07 -19.63
C PHE A 379 2.57 12.59 -19.50
N ALA A 380 3.76 13.12 -19.20
CA ALA A 380 3.96 14.55 -19.05
C ALA A 380 3.65 15.32 -20.32
N LYS A 381 4.07 14.80 -21.49
CA LYS A 381 3.81 15.40 -22.81
C LYS A 381 2.33 15.41 -23.18
N ASN A 382 1.60 14.34 -22.86
CA ASN A 382 0.20 14.15 -23.26
C ASN A 382 -0.81 14.49 -22.16
N LEU A 383 -0.38 15.14 -21.08
CA LEU A 383 -1.21 15.40 -19.91
C LEU A 383 -2.54 16.10 -20.25
N ASP A 384 -2.51 17.10 -21.13
CA ASP A 384 -3.71 17.84 -21.52
C ASP A 384 -4.69 17.01 -22.36
N GLU A 385 -4.19 16.10 -23.19
CA GLU A 385 -5.04 15.15 -23.92
C GLU A 385 -5.68 14.12 -22.98
N ILE A 386 -4.92 13.63 -22.01
CA ILE A 386 -5.44 12.73 -20.97
C ILE A 386 -6.54 13.40 -20.18
N ARG A 387 -6.34 14.64 -19.78
CA ARG A 387 -7.36 15.46 -19.09
C ARG A 387 -8.63 15.64 -19.93
N LYS A 388 -8.49 15.95 -21.22
CA LYS A 388 -9.63 16.09 -22.16
C LYS A 388 -10.42 14.78 -22.30
N LYS A 389 -9.72 13.65 -22.42
CA LYS A 389 -10.34 12.34 -22.53
C LYS A 389 -11.10 11.96 -21.24
N GLN A 390 -10.50 12.13 -20.08
CA GLN A 390 -11.16 11.86 -18.79
C GLN A 390 -12.41 12.72 -18.59
N ARG A 391 -12.38 13.99 -19.02
CA ARG A 391 -13.58 14.86 -19.00
C ARG A 391 -14.69 14.38 -19.92
N ALA A 392 -14.36 13.90 -21.08
CA ALA A 392 -15.34 13.35 -22.02
C ALA A 392 -16.02 12.10 -21.44
N GLU A 393 -15.24 11.19 -20.84
CA GLU A 393 -15.74 9.97 -20.20
C GLU A 393 -16.67 10.29 -19.01
N VAL A 394 -16.32 11.28 -18.20
CA VAL A 394 -17.19 11.73 -17.09
C VAL A 394 -18.50 12.30 -17.62
N ARG A 395 -18.47 13.16 -18.64
CA ARG A 395 -19.68 13.74 -19.25
C ARG A 395 -20.59 12.69 -19.88
N GLU A 396 -20.01 11.65 -20.46
CA GLU A 396 -20.76 10.55 -21.07
C GLU A 396 -21.47 9.70 -20.02
N ARG A 397 -20.81 9.42 -18.89
CA ARG A 397 -21.43 8.71 -17.74
C ARG A 397 -22.61 9.46 -17.08
N TRP A 398 -22.61 10.78 -17.17
CA TRP A 398 -23.69 11.62 -16.59
C TRP A 398 -24.79 11.99 -17.59
N ARG A 399 -24.70 11.49 -18.82
CA ARG A 399 -25.75 11.70 -19.86
C ARG A 399 -26.80 10.58 -19.91
N VAL A 400 -26.76 9.63 -18.97
CA VAL A 400 -27.75 8.53 -18.87
C VAL A 400 -28.90 8.93 -17.94
#